data_35ac087b88b1d82ef799986e4601efb1
#
_entry.id   35ac087b88b1d82ef799986e4601efb1
#
_cell.length_a   1.000
_cell.length_b   1.000
_cell.length_c   1.000
_cell.angle_alpha   90.00
_cell.angle_beta   90.00
_cell.angle_gamma   90.00
#
_symmetry.space_group_name_H-M   'P 1'
#
loop_
_entity.id
_entity.type
_entity.pdbx_description
1 polymer ?
#
loop_
_entity_poly.entity_id
_entity_poly.type
_entity_poly.pdbx_seq_one_letter_code
_entity_poly.pdbx_strand_id
1 'polypeptide(L)'
;LLDHPKVDKVIALVRHPKLVRHPKLRQVTVDFNHLEDYASEIRGDVAFSCLGTTLKAAGSKENQWIVDVDFQYRFAQVAADNSVPVFVLVSSIGANPSSAMFYPRMKGTLEEQIKNLHFQHTIIFRPAPLVRPSTDRIGEKLGVKAMQWINRLGLLKHYRPIKVSTLARSMISAAFHPNERLSYLGVKEILXXXXGVRLVGSEMCIRDSLIGRSV
;
A
#
# COMPACT_ATOMS: atom_id res chain seq x y z
N LEU A 1 3.84 -12.11 0.88
CA LEU A 1 4.07 -12.37 2.30
C LEU A 1 4.10 -13.87 2.61
N LEU A 2 3.11 -14.63 2.18
CA LEU A 2 2.98 -16.04 2.55
C LEU A 2 4.21 -16.88 2.17
N ASP A 3 4.81 -16.60 1.01
CA ASP A 3 6.00 -17.30 0.53
C ASP A 3 7.31 -16.72 1.06
N HIS A 4 7.25 -15.65 1.87
CA HIS A 4 8.46 -14.99 2.34
C HIS A 4 9.06 -15.75 3.54
N PRO A 5 10.37 -16.10 3.51
CA PRO A 5 10.95 -16.94 4.56
C PRO A 5 10.95 -16.30 5.95
N LYS A 6 11.06 -14.98 6.04
CA LYS A 6 11.06 -14.24 7.31
C LYS A 6 9.66 -13.92 7.85
N VAL A 7 8.60 -14.41 7.19
CA VAL A 7 7.21 -14.21 7.66
C VAL A 7 6.71 -15.51 8.27
N ASP A 8 6.39 -15.51 9.54
CA ASP A 8 5.87 -16.66 10.25
C ASP A 8 4.35 -16.71 10.19
N LYS A 9 3.69 -15.56 10.25
CA LYS A 9 2.24 -15.47 10.31
C LYS A 9 1.73 -14.24 9.58
N VAL A 10 0.62 -14.40 8.88
CA VAL A 10 -0.12 -13.30 8.24
C VAL A 10 -1.56 -13.33 8.78
N ILE A 11 -1.98 -12.24 9.40
CA ILE A 11 -3.38 -12.06 9.82
C ILE A 11 -4.03 -11.13 8.81
N ALA A 12 -5.05 -11.61 8.13
CA ALA A 12 -5.80 -10.85 7.14
C ALA A 12 -7.19 -10.51 7.69
N LEU A 13 -7.42 -9.22 7.93
CA LEU A 13 -8.75 -8.74 8.32
C LEU A 13 -9.61 -8.63 7.07
N VAL A 14 -10.74 -9.31 7.06
CA VAL A 14 -11.59 -9.42 5.87
C VAL A 14 -13.07 -9.22 6.25
N ARG A 15 -13.86 -8.68 5.31
CA ARG A 15 -15.33 -8.65 5.47
C ARG A 15 -15.94 -10.02 5.20
N HIS A 16 -15.36 -10.74 4.25
CA HIS A 16 -15.79 -12.09 3.85
C HIS A 16 -14.56 -12.95 3.62
N PRO A 17 -14.49 -14.14 4.22
CA PRO A 17 -13.34 -15.02 4.02
C PRO A 17 -13.17 -15.41 2.55
N LYS A 18 -11.93 -15.54 2.13
CA LYS A 18 -11.58 -16.02 0.79
C LYS A 18 -11.18 -17.49 0.87
N LEU A 19 -11.34 -18.20 -0.26
CA LEU A 19 -10.97 -19.63 -0.35
C LEU A 19 -9.44 -19.82 -0.46
N VAL A 20 -8.66 -18.95 0.18
CA VAL A 20 -7.21 -19.06 0.22
C VAL A 20 -6.82 -19.75 1.52
N ARG A 21 -6.17 -20.91 1.40
CA ARG A 21 -5.64 -21.67 2.55
C ARG A 21 -4.12 -21.69 2.49
N HIS A 22 -3.49 -21.36 3.59
CA HIS A 22 -2.03 -21.41 3.71
C HIS A 22 -1.68 -21.55 5.20
N PRO A 23 -0.67 -22.35 5.57
CA PRO A 23 -0.32 -22.56 6.99
C PRO A 23 -0.04 -21.26 7.75
N LYS A 24 0.57 -20.29 7.09
CA LYS A 24 0.91 -18.99 7.69
C LYS A 24 -0.28 -18.00 7.71
N LEU A 25 -1.41 -18.29 7.01
CA LEU A 25 -2.51 -17.35 6.84
C LEU A 25 -3.65 -17.62 7.82
N ARG A 26 -3.96 -16.63 8.63
CA ARG A 26 -5.19 -16.60 9.42
C ARG A 26 -6.07 -15.47 8.91
N GLN A 27 -7.28 -15.78 8.48
CA GLN A 27 -8.29 -14.79 8.09
C GLN A 27 -9.21 -14.55 9.28
N VAL A 28 -9.41 -13.28 9.63
CA VAL A 28 -10.31 -12.86 10.70
C VAL A 28 -11.41 -12.02 10.06
N THR A 29 -12.66 -12.49 10.18
CA THR A 29 -13.81 -11.71 9.71
C THR A 29 -14.10 -10.61 10.73
N VAL A 30 -14.08 -9.36 10.26
CA VAL A 30 -14.24 -8.19 11.13
C VAL A 30 -15.33 -7.26 10.61
N ASP A 31 -15.94 -6.52 11.53
CA ASP A 31 -16.70 -5.32 11.21
C ASP A 31 -15.74 -4.13 11.23
N PHE A 32 -15.53 -3.51 10.07
CA PHE A 32 -14.65 -2.34 9.96
C PHE A 32 -15.19 -1.09 10.66
N ASN A 33 -16.47 -1.09 11.06
CA ASN A 33 -17.03 0.01 11.87
C ASN A 33 -16.58 -0.10 13.34
N HIS A 34 -16.20 -1.29 13.78
CA HIS A 34 -15.86 -1.61 15.17
C HIS A 34 -14.55 -2.39 15.24
N LEU A 35 -13.48 -1.85 14.63
CA LEU A 35 -12.17 -2.54 14.60
C LEU A 35 -11.53 -2.63 15.99
N GLU A 36 -11.90 -1.77 16.89
CA GLU A 36 -11.47 -1.81 18.29
C GLU A 36 -11.84 -3.12 19.00
N ASP A 37 -12.97 -3.73 18.62
CA ASP A 37 -13.42 -5.03 19.15
C ASP A 37 -12.46 -6.17 18.75
N TYR A 38 -11.66 -5.95 17.71
CA TYR A 38 -10.71 -6.92 17.17
C TYR A 38 -9.26 -6.54 17.49
N ALA A 39 -9.04 -5.67 18.48
CA ALA A 39 -7.70 -5.17 18.79
C ALA A 39 -6.71 -6.29 19.12
N SER A 40 -7.17 -7.38 19.75
CA SER A 40 -6.32 -8.54 20.06
C SER A 40 -5.75 -9.21 18.81
N GLU A 41 -6.42 -9.05 17.66
CA GLU A 41 -5.99 -9.62 16.37
C GLU A 41 -5.11 -8.66 15.56
N ILE A 42 -5.10 -7.38 15.91
CA ILE A 42 -4.34 -6.34 15.18
C ILE A 42 -3.00 -6.14 15.89
N ARG A 43 -2.14 -7.16 15.82
CA ARG A 43 -0.82 -7.18 16.46
C ARG A 43 0.20 -7.78 15.50
N GLY A 44 1.47 -7.40 15.68
CA GLY A 44 2.57 -7.93 14.88
C GLY A 44 3.66 -6.90 14.65
N ASP A 45 4.59 -7.24 13.80
CA ASP A 45 5.74 -6.39 13.49
C ASP A 45 5.43 -5.35 12.42
N VAL A 46 4.48 -5.66 11.52
CA VAL A 46 4.12 -4.77 10.40
C VAL A 46 2.62 -4.83 10.14
N ALA A 47 1.99 -3.65 10.06
CA ALA A 47 0.61 -3.52 9.61
C ALA A 47 0.57 -2.95 8.18
N PHE A 48 -0.12 -3.64 7.27
CA PHE A 48 -0.29 -3.21 5.88
C PHE A 48 -1.72 -2.77 5.63
N SER A 49 -1.94 -1.50 5.29
CA SER A 49 -3.25 -0.97 4.88
C SER A 49 -3.31 -0.86 3.36
N CYS A 50 -4.04 -1.79 2.75
CA CYS A 50 -4.24 -1.87 1.30
C CYS A 50 -5.73 -1.76 0.93
N LEU A 51 -6.55 -1.30 1.85
CA LEU A 51 -7.98 -1.18 1.63
C LEU A 51 -8.26 -0.03 0.66
N GLY A 52 -9.34 -0.12 -0.06
CA GLY A 52 -9.77 0.93 -0.96
C GLY A 52 -10.91 0.47 -1.85
N THR A 53 -11.72 1.43 -2.27
CA THR A 53 -12.83 1.18 -3.17
C THR A 53 -12.84 2.20 -4.31
N THR A 54 -13.73 2.04 -5.26
CA THR A 54 -13.96 3.02 -6.32
C THR A 54 -15.28 3.73 -6.04
N LEU A 55 -15.46 4.94 -6.56
CA LEU A 55 -16.73 5.66 -6.45
C LEU A 55 -17.89 4.81 -6.98
N LYS A 56 -17.68 4.10 -8.09
CA LYS A 56 -18.68 3.21 -8.67
C LYS A 56 -19.06 2.06 -7.72
N ALA A 57 -18.08 1.46 -7.04
CA ALA A 57 -18.33 0.33 -6.13
C ALA A 57 -18.92 0.80 -4.79
N ALA A 58 -18.54 1.99 -4.34
CA ALA A 58 -19.05 2.59 -3.11
C ALA A 58 -20.46 3.15 -3.26
N GLY A 59 -20.83 3.58 -4.47
CA GLY A 59 -22.11 4.20 -4.76
C GLY A 59 -22.16 5.69 -4.52
N SER A 60 -21.39 6.20 -3.55
CA SER A 60 -21.35 7.63 -3.23
C SER A 60 -19.95 8.04 -2.74
N LYS A 61 -19.67 9.35 -2.72
CA LYS A 61 -18.42 9.89 -2.19
C LYS A 61 -18.30 9.65 -0.67
N GLU A 62 -19.41 9.72 0.02
CA GLU A 62 -19.49 9.49 1.48
C GLU A 62 -19.10 8.04 1.80
N ASN A 63 -19.70 7.07 1.11
CA ASN A 63 -19.36 5.66 1.28
C ASN A 63 -17.91 5.36 0.87
N GLN A 64 -17.42 6.04 -0.18
CA GLN A 64 -16.02 5.91 -0.57
C GLN A 64 -15.09 6.45 0.52
N TRP A 65 -15.44 7.58 1.13
CA TRP A 65 -14.69 8.18 2.24
C TRP A 65 -14.59 7.22 3.42
N ILE A 66 -15.72 6.63 3.83
CA ILE A 66 -15.77 5.66 4.93
C ILE A 66 -14.75 4.52 4.70
N VAL A 67 -14.74 3.94 3.49
CA VAL A 67 -13.84 2.81 3.19
C VAL A 67 -12.38 3.26 3.03
N ASP A 68 -12.15 4.36 2.31
CA ASP A 68 -10.82 4.80 1.91
C ASP A 68 -10.13 5.69 2.95
N VAL A 69 -10.86 6.24 3.93
CA VAL A 69 -10.31 7.05 5.01
C VAL A 69 -10.62 6.42 6.37
N ASP A 70 -11.90 6.38 6.76
CA ASP A 70 -12.26 6.08 8.14
C ASP A 70 -11.84 4.67 8.57
N PHE A 71 -12.10 3.65 7.75
CA PHE A 71 -11.71 2.27 8.05
C PHE A 71 -10.19 2.10 8.12
N GLN A 72 -9.46 2.77 7.22
CA GLN A 72 -8.01 2.70 7.21
C GLN A 72 -7.40 3.43 8.41
N TYR A 73 -7.97 4.58 8.77
CA TYR A 73 -7.51 5.33 9.93
C TYR A 73 -7.77 4.55 11.22
N ARG A 74 -8.97 3.98 11.40
CA ARG A 74 -9.28 3.12 12.55
C ARG A 74 -8.31 1.95 12.67
N PHE A 75 -8.05 1.28 11.54
CA PHE A 75 -7.07 0.18 11.53
C PHE A 75 -5.69 0.66 11.97
N ALA A 76 -5.25 1.80 11.44
CA ALA A 76 -3.96 2.38 11.82
C ALA A 76 -3.94 2.77 13.30
N GLN A 77 -5.03 3.35 13.82
CA GLN A 77 -5.14 3.73 15.22
C GLN A 77 -5.00 2.51 16.14
N VAL A 78 -5.78 1.46 15.89
CA VAL A 78 -5.71 0.23 16.70
C VAL A 78 -4.31 -0.40 16.61
N ALA A 79 -3.69 -0.39 15.41
CA ALA A 79 -2.32 -0.91 15.24
C ALA A 79 -1.31 -0.09 16.05
N ALA A 80 -1.45 1.25 16.07
CA ALA A 80 -0.57 2.14 16.85
C ALA A 80 -0.76 1.92 18.35
N ASP A 81 -2.01 1.82 18.81
CA ASP A 81 -2.36 1.56 20.21
C ASP A 81 -1.78 0.21 20.68
N ASN A 82 -1.70 -0.76 19.79
CA ASN A 82 -1.07 -2.06 20.04
C ASN A 82 0.46 -2.05 19.85
N SER A 83 1.05 -0.86 19.66
CA SER A 83 2.49 -0.67 19.50
C SER A 83 3.09 -1.45 18.31
N VAL A 84 2.34 -1.63 17.23
CA VAL A 84 2.89 -2.17 15.98
C VAL A 84 3.97 -1.20 15.48
N PRO A 85 5.22 -1.64 15.31
CA PRO A 85 6.29 -0.67 15.01
C PRO A 85 6.26 -0.10 13.60
N VAL A 86 5.81 -0.88 12.60
CA VAL A 86 5.88 -0.46 11.19
C VAL A 86 4.48 -0.42 10.58
N PHE A 87 4.09 0.72 10.01
CA PHE A 87 2.84 0.87 9.28
C PHE A 87 3.09 1.19 7.80
N VAL A 88 2.48 0.41 6.92
CA VAL A 88 2.64 0.56 5.47
C VAL A 88 1.28 0.88 4.85
N LEU A 89 1.17 2.07 4.23
CA LEU A 89 -0.07 2.55 3.61
C LEU A 89 0.04 2.56 2.08
N VAL A 90 -1.01 2.08 1.42
CA VAL A 90 -1.18 2.31 -0.02
C VAL A 90 -2.08 3.53 -0.23
N SER A 91 -1.46 4.63 -0.59
CA SER A 91 -2.10 5.88 -0.96
C SER A 91 -2.18 6.00 -2.49
N SER A 92 -1.96 7.17 -3.05
CA SER A 92 -2.03 7.42 -4.49
C SER A 92 -1.15 8.60 -4.89
N ILE A 93 -0.61 8.54 -6.09
CA ILE A 93 0.05 9.71 -6.70
C ILE A 93 -0.92 10.90 -6.69
N GLY A 94 -0.40 12.08 -6.36
CA GLY A 94 -1.18 13.31 -6.29
C GLY A 94 -1.98 13.49 -4.99
N ALA A 95 -1.83 12.61 -4.00
CA ALA A 95 -2.47 12.78 -2.69
C ALA A 95 -2.09 14.13 -2.08
N ASN A 96 -3.10 14.95 -1.72
CA ASN A 96 -2.92 16.30 -1.20
C ASN A 96 -4.18 16.70 -0.43
N PRO A 97 -4.10 16.94 0.89
CA PRO A 97 -5.28 17.24 1.70
C PRO A 97 -5.94 18.58 1.31
N SER A 98 -5.19 19.48 0.68
CA SER A 98 -5.70 20.78 0.24
C SER A 98 -6.25 20.76 -1.19
N SER A 99 -6.33 19.60 -1.84
CA SER A 99 -6.79 19.50 -3.23
C SER A 99 -8.27 19.83 -3.36
N ALA A 100 -8.64 20.60 -4.39
CA ALA A 100 -10.03 20.82 -4.77
C ALA A 100 -10.71 19.54 -5.28
N MET A 101 -9.90 18.60 -5.82
CA MET A 101 -10.40 17.33 -6.32
C MET A 101 -10.63 16.33 -5.18
N PHE A 102 -11.78 15.66 -5.20
CA PHE A 102 -12.21 14.75 -4.13
C PHE A 102 -11.20 13.64 -3.83
N TYR A 103 -10.75 12.89 -4.84
CA TYR A 103 -9.91 11.72 -4.63
C TYR A 103 -8.50 12.07 -4.09
N PRO A 104 -7.78 13.04 -4.67
CA PRO A 104 -6.51 13.47 -4.07
C PRO A 104 -6.65 14.03 -2.65
N ARG A 105 -7.74 14.79 -2.39
CA ARG A 105 -8.00 15.33 -1.06
C ARG A 105 -8.23 14.20 -0.05
N MET A 106 -9.08 13.24 -0.40
CA MET A 106 -9.39 12.07 0.42
C MET A 106 -8.11 11.29 0.80
N LYS A 107 -7.24 10.99 -0.18
CA LYS A 107 -5.99 10.26 0.08
C LYS A 107 -5.01 11.12 0.89
N GLY A 108 -4.93 12.41 0.61
CA GLY A 108 -4.08 13.33 1.38
C GLY A 108 -4.51 13.46 2.84
N THR A 109 -5.83 13.52 3.08
CA THR A 109 -6.38 13.56 4.45
C THR A 109 -5.98 12.32 5.25
N LEU A 110 -6.13 11.14 4.65
CA LEU A 110 -5.71 9.89 5.29
C LEU A 110 -4.21 9.90 5.64
N GLU A 111 -3.37 10.35 4.70
CA GLU A 111 -1.92 10.42 4.95
C GLU A 111 -1.60 11.32 6.16
N GLU A 112 -2.25 12.50 6.25
CA GLU A 112 -2.03 13.43 7.36
C GLU A 112 -2.51 12.85 8.70
N GLN A 113 -3.64 12.16 8.71
CA GLN A 113 -4.14 11.49 9.91
C GLN A 113 -3.15 10.41 10.39
N ILE A 114 -2.66 9.56 9.48
CA ILE A 114 -1.75 8.46 9.81
C ILE A 114 -0.38 8.99 10.26
N LYS A 115 0.10 10.07 9.64
CA LYS A 115 1.37 10.72 10.01
C LYS A 115 1.40 11.14 11.49
N ASN A 116 0.24 11.47 12.05
CA ASN A 116 0.11 11.91 13.44
C ASN A 116 0.03 10.74 14.44
N LEU A 117 -0.05 9.50 13.94
CA LEU A 117 0.03 8.31 14.79
C LEU A 117 1.48 7.97 15.14
N HIS A 118 1.69 7.30 16.28
CA HIS A 118 3.01 7.09 16.87
C HIS A 118 3.62 5.74 16.46
N PHE A 119 3.80 5.52 15.15
CA PHE A 119 4.59 4.38 14.66
C PHE A 119 6.08 4.70 14.69
N GLN A 120 6.91 3.69 14.89
CA GLN A 120 8.36 3.84 14.72
C GLN A 120 8.69 4.17 13.26
N HIS A 121 7.98 3.50 12.33
CA HIS A 121 8.15 3.73 10.90
C HIS A 121 6.78 3.76 10.20
N THR A 122 6.51 4.84 9.48
CA THR A 122 5.34 4.98 8.61
C THR A 122 5.82 5.06 7.16
N ILE A 123 5.37 4.13 6.31
CA ILE A 123 5.79 4.05 4.92
C ILE A 123 4.57 4.23 4.03
N ILE A 124 4.52 5.34 3.30
CA ILE A 124 3.39 5.72 2.46
C ILE A 124 3.74 5.53 0.99
N PHE A 125 3.08 4.58 0.35
CA PHE A 125 3.23 4.31 -1.07
C PHE A 125 2.25 5.16 -1.86
N ARG A 126 2.77 5.96 -2.81
CA ARG A 126 1.99 6.78 -3.73
C ARG A 126 2.10 6.23 -5.16
N PRO A 127 1.51 5.06 -5.44
CA PRO A 127 1.61 4.48 -6.78
C PRO A 127 0.81 5.27 -7.82
N ALA A 128 1.23 5.16 -9.07
CA ALA A 128 0.42 5.48 -10.24
C ALA A 128 -0.71 4.43 -10.39
N PRO A 129 -1.66 4.62 -11.30
CA PRO A 129 -2.74 3.66 -11.50
C PRO A 129 -2.23 2.23 -11.63
N LEU A 130 -2.83 1.31 -10.87
CA LEU A 130 -2.39 -0.09 -10.79
C LEU A 130 -3.01 -0.93 -11.91
N VAL A 131 -2.17 -1.73 -12.55
CA VAL A 131 -2.63 -2.72 -13.55
C VAL A 131 -2.91 -4.04 -12.83
N ARG A 132 -4.15 -4.49 -12.94
CA ARG A 132 -4.61 -5.78 -12.40
C ARG A 132 -4.75 -6.79 -13.53
N PRO A 133 -4.28 -8.04 -13.36
CA PRO A 133 -4.30 -9.03 -14.45
C PRO A 133 -5.69 -9.45 -14.91
N SER A 134 -6.74 -9.23 -14.13
CA SER A 134 -8.08 -9.82 -14.37
C SER A 134 -9.22 -8.82 -14.39
N THR A 135 -9.00 -7.58 -14.83
CA THR A 135 -10.12 -6.64 -14.96
C THR A 135 -10.67 -6.64 -16.39
N ASP A 136 -11.87 -7.19 -16.54
CA ASP A 136 -12.69 -7.08 -17.75
C ASP A 136 -13.36 -5.70 -17.91
N ARG A 137 -12.79 -4.69 -17.25
CA ARG A 137 -13.30 -3.32 -17.34
C ARG A 137 -12.78 -2.65 -18.60
N ILE A 138 -13.60 -2.64 -19.61
CA ILE A 138 -13.32 -2.05 -20.94
C ILE A 138 -12.87 -0.59 -20.81
N GLY A 139 -13.46 0.16 -19.87
CA GLY A 139 -13.10 1.55 -19.61
C GLY A 139 -11.69 1.75 -19.03
N GLU A 140 -11.21 0.81 -18.20
CA GLU A 140 -9.84 0.85 -17.69
C GLU A 140 -8.82 0.55 -18.79
N LYS A 141 -9.16 -0.37 -19.71
CA LYS A 141 -8.30 -0.71 -20.87
C LYS A 141 -8.14 0.46 -21.83
N LEU A 142 -9.20 1.25 -22.05
CA LEU A 142 -9.15 2.45 -22.90
C LEU A 142 -8.34 3.58 -22.23
N GLY A 143 -8.57 3.81 -20.93
CA GLY A 143 -7.82 4.80 -20.15
C GLY A 143 -6.32 4.45 -20.08
N VAL A 144 -5.99 3.18 -19.88
CA VAL A 144 -4.59 2.70 -19.85
C VAL A 144 -3.94 2.86 -21.23
N LYS A 145 -4.67 2.54 -22.34
CA LYS A 145 -4.14 2.71 -23.69
C LYS A 145 -3.90 4.18 -24.05
N ALA A 146 -4.85 5.06 -23.70
CA ALA A 146 -4.69 6.51 -23.91
C ALA A 146 -3.49 7.04 -23.10
N MET A 147 -3.35 6.61 -21.85
CA MET A 147 -2.23 7.00 -20.99
C MET A 147 -0.89 6.41 -21.49
N GLN A 148 -0.90 5.19 -22.03
CA GLN A 148 0.29 4.59 -22.64
C GLN A 148 0.73 5.36 -23.90
N TRP A 149 -0.23 5.84 -24.68
CA TRP A 149 0.04 6.64 -25.89
C TRP A 149 0.67 7.99 -25.52
N ILE A 150 0.13 8.66 -24.49
CA ILE A 150 0.68 9.93 -23.95
C ILE A 150 2.07 9.68 -23.34
N ASN A 151 2.28 8.55 -22.66
CA ASN A 151 3.58 8.15 -22.10
C ASN A 151 4.63 7.86 -23.18
N ARG A 152 4.22 7.39 -24.35
CA ARG A 152 5.12 7.14 -25.49
C ARG A 152 5.72 8.45 -26.04
N LEU A 153 5.05 9.57 -25.79
CA LEU A 153 5.54 10.91 -26.13
C LEU A 153 6.46 11.51 -25.04
N GLY A 154 6.79 10.74 -24.00
CA GLY A 154 7.70 11.16 -22.93
C GLY A 154 7.15 12.19 -21.95
N LEU A 155 5.91 12.60 -22.12
CA LEU A 155 5.31 13.72 -21.39
C LEU A 155 4.91 13.38 -19.93
N LEU A 156 4.79 12.08 -19.58
CA LEU A 156 4.30 11.66 -18.26
C LEU A 156 5.07 10.46 -17.70
N LYS A 157 6.40 10.56 -17.65
CA LYS A 157 7.26 9.47 -17.09
C LYS A 157 6.86 9.07 -15.66
N HIS A 158 6.26 10.00 -14.90
CA HIS A 158 5.83 9.79 -13.51
C HIS A 158 4.49 9.04 -13.38
N TYR A 159 3.72 8.87 -14.48
CA TYR A 159 2.40 8.22 -14.48
C TYR A 159 2.41 6.80 -15.06
N ARG A 160 3.59 6.17 -15.09
CA ARG A 160 3.73 4.81 -15.63
C ARG A 160 2.93 3.82 -14.79
N PRO A 161 1.95 3.10 -15.38
CA PRO A 161 1.17 2.12 -14.61
C PRO A 161 2.05 1.07 -13.97
N ILE A 162 1.76 0.73 -12.73
CA ILE A 162 2.56 -0.23 -11.94
C ILE A 162 1.77 -1.53 -11.80
N LYS A 163 2.45 -2.66 -11.99
CA LYS A 163 1.86 -3.98 -11.72
C LYS A 163 1.65 -4.13 -10.21
N VAL A 164 0.52 -4.69 -9.80
CA VAL A 164 0.21 -4.95 -8.39
C VAL A 164 1.32 -5.78 -7.72
N SER A 165 1.87 -6.77 -8.44
CA SER A 165 2.97 -7.60 -7.92
C SER A 165 4.25 -6.79 -7.65
N THR A 166 4.54 -5.80 -8.49
CA THR A 166 5.69 -4.90 -8.28
C THR A 166 5.48 -4.07 -7.01
N LEU A 167 4.30 -3.45 -6.87
CA LEU A 167 3.97 -2.69 -5.67
C LEU A 167 4.08 -3.57 -4.41
N ALA A 168 3.49 -4.78 -4.45
CA ALA A 168 3.52 -5.69 -3.31
C ALA A 168 4.96 -6.07 -2.88
N ARG A 169 5.84 -6.37 -3.85
CA ARG A 169 7.26 -6.66 -3.55
C ARG A 169 7.95 -5.47 -2.93
N SER A 170 7.73 -4.27 -3.49
CA SER A 170 8.32 -3.05 -2.97
C SER A 170 7.84 -2.76 -1.54
N MET A 171 6.55 -2.99 -1.26
CA MET A 171 5.98 -2.82 0.08
C MET A 171 6.62 -3.77 1.10
N ILE A 172 6.79 -5.04 0.71
CA ILE A 172 7.45 -6.05 1.56
C ILE A 172 8.90 -5.63 1.82
N SER A 173 9.64 -5.28 0.77
CA SER A 173 11.04 -4.86 0.89
C SER A 173 11.20 -3.65 1.82
N ALA A 174 10.37 -2.63 1.65
CA ALA A 174 10.41 -1.42 2.49
C ALA A 174 10.06 -1.73 3.95
N ALA A 175 9.07 -2.60 4.17
CA ALA A 175 8.65 -2.98 5.53
C ALA A 175 9.75 -3.73 6.29
N PHE A 176 10.55 -4.55 5.60
CA PHE A 176 11.66 -5.29 6.22
C PHE A 176 12.91 -4.44 6.42
N HIS A 177 12.99 -3.29 5.76
CA HIS A 177 14.16 -2.41 5.85
C HIS A 177 13.72 -0.94 5.96
N PRO A 178 12.96 -0.60 7.01
CA PRO A 178 12.55 0.79 7.21
C PRO A 178 13.77 1.63 7.58
N ASN A 179 13.92 2.80 6.97
CA ASN A 179 15.07 3.67 7.19
C ASN A 179 14.72 4.93 7.97
N GLU A 180 13.54 5.48 7.75
CA GLU A 180 13.11 6.74 8.32
C GLU A 180 11.81 6.55 9.09
N ARG A 181 11.54 7.47 10.02
CA ARG A 181 10.27 7.47 10.75
C ARG A 181 9.09 7.67 9.79
N LEU A 182 9.26 8.48 8.75
CA LEU A 182 8.23 8.73 7.74
C LEU A 182 8.85 8.71 6.35
N SER A 183 8.38 7.82 5.50
CA SER A 183 8.87 7.68 4.12
C SER A 183 7.71 7.76 3.13
N TYR A 184 7.90 8.51 2.04
CA TYR A 184 6.98 8.57 0.91
C TYR A 184 7.65 7.92 -0.30
N LEU A 185 7.03 6.88 -0.83
CA LEU A 185 7.58 6.12 -1.97
C LEU A 185 6.66 6.31 -3.18
N GLY A 186 7.13 7.10 -4.13
CA GLY A 186 6.46 7.34 -5.41
C GLY A 186 6.79 6.26 -6.45
N VAL A 187 6.38 6.51 -7.68
CA VAL A 187 6.54 5.55 -8.79
C VAL A 187 8.01 5.13 -8.98
N LYS A 188 8.92 6.08 -8.91
CA LYS A 188 10.36 5.85 -9.12
C LYS A 188 10.91 4.90 -8.04
N GLU A 189 10.61 5.20 -6.79
CA GLU A 189 11.07 4.42 -5.63
C GLU A 189 10.48 3.00 -5.64
N ILE A 190 9.21 2.90 -5.99
CA ILE A 190 8.51 1.60 -6.11
C ILE A 190 9.18 0.71 -7.15
N LEU A 191 9.52 1.29 -8.27
CA LEU A 191 10.24 0.55 -9.32
C LEU A 191 11.68 0.22 -8.95
N UNK A 192 12.24 0.94 -8.26
CA UNK A 192 13.56 0.76 -7.80
C UNK A 192 13.61 -0.24 -6.69
N UNK A 193 12.71 -0.31 -5.93
CA UNK A 193 12.71 -1.22 -4.86
C UNK A 193 12.38 -2.63 -5.24
N UNK A 194 11.99 -2.75 -6.24
CA UNK A 194 11.73 -3.98 -6.85
C UNK A 194 12.94 -4.64 -7.41
N UNK A 195 13.75 -3.95 -7.53
CA UNK A 195 14.95 -4.36 -7.99
C UNK A 195 15.82 -4.74 -6.88
N GLY A 196 15.61 -4.74 -5.80
CA GLY A 196 16.37 -4.97 -4.58
C GLY A 196 17.35 -3.85 -4.23
N VAL A 197 17.09 -2.67 -4.75
CA VAL A 197 17.88 -1.48 -4.48
C VAL A 197 17.36 -0.84 -3.18
N ARG A 198 18.26 -0.68 -2.21
CA ARG A 198 17.97 -0.01 -0.95
C ARG A 198 18.12 1.51 -1.13
N LEU A 199 17.07 2.24 -0.82
CA LEU A 199 17.15 3.71 -0.81
C LEU A 199 17.72 4.17 0.54
N VAL A 200 18.86 4.85 0.48
CA VAL A 200 19.49 5.46 1.67
C VAL A 200 19.59 6.96 1.38
N GLY A 201 18.74 7.72 2.05
CA GLY A 201 18.68 9.19 1.85
C GLY A 201 18.27 9.55 0.42
N SER A 202 18.93 10.56 -0.13
CA SER A 202 18.70 11.00 -1.52
C SER A 202 19.53 10.20 -2.55
N GLU A 203 20.38 9.28 -2.09
CA GLU A 203 21.25 8.49 -2.97
C GLU A 203 20.80 7.03 -3.01
N MET A 204 20.86 6.45 -4.19
CA MET A 204 20.49 5.07 -4.45
C MET A 204 21.73 4.17 -4.25
N CYS A 205 21.69 3.32 -3.23
CA CYS A 205 22.76 2.35 -3.00
C CYS A 205 22.34 0.98 -3.57
N ILE A 206 23.09 0.50 -4.53
CA ILE A 206 22.92 -0.84 -5.11
C ILE A 206 23.66 -1.83 -4.21
N ARG A 207 22.94 -2.76 -3.61
CA ARG A 207 23.57 -3.81 -2.83
C ARG A 207 23.94 -4.98 -3.76
N ASP A 208 25.22 -5.07 -4.08
CA ASP A 208 25.78 -6.23 -4.81
C ASP A 208 25.81 -7.45 -3.87
N SER A 209 24.68 -8.14 -3.78
CA SER A 209 24.63 -9.38 -2.99
C SER A 209 24.05 -10.54 -3.80
N LEU A 210 24.45 -10.63 -5.07
CA LEU A 210 24.15 -11.81 -5.88
C LEU A 210 25.40 -12.24 -6.68
N ILE A 211 26.55 -12.30 -6.00
CA ILE A 211 27.67 -13.09 -6.53
C ILE A 211 27.88 -14.22 -5.53
N GLY A 212 27.21 -15.31 -5.80
CA GLY A 212 27.50 -16.56 -5.12
C GLY A 212 28.95 -16.94 -5.40
N ARG A 213 29.75 -16.97 -4.36
CA ARG A 213 31.04 -17.63 -4.45
C ARG A 213 30.81 -19.13 -4.42
N SER A 214 30.92 -19.77 -5.56
CA SER A 214 31.16 -21.21 -5.61
C SER A 214 32.60 -21.44 -5.19
N VAL A 215 32.82 -22.18 -4.16
CA VAL A 215 33.99 -23.04 -3.95
C VAL A 215 33.45 -24.34 -3.36
#